data_4466e689f59e79cea1ff6fbf9b320f93
#
_entry.id   4466e689f59e79cea1ff6fbf9b320f93
#
_cell.length_a   1.000
_cell.length_b   1.000
_cell.length_c   1.000
_cell.angle_alpha   90.00
_cell.angle_beta   90.00
_cell.angle_gamma   90.00
#
_symmetry.space_group_name_H-M   'P 1'
#
loop_
_entity.id
_entity.type
_entity.pdbx_description
1 polymer ?
#
loop_
_entity_poly.entity_id
_entity_poly.type
_entity_poly.pdbx_seq_one_letter_code
_entity_poly.pdbx_strand_id
1 'polypeptide(L)'
;MDRRVKKTKTAIFEAYIQAKKSHPGIEPSVKEICGIADINKTTFYRYFSDVEKLSFALMNFAINKLLIEGIKIENLFNEPETYFRHVLANYREHEDDMSAFLADNPQTFIFEAERILKSKLKETIADRYDEDLCTFIAGGAAHYFLSANYNDEEKLKKFCRIIKAATTAI
;
A
#
# COMPACT_ATOMS: atom_id res chain seq x y z
N MET A 1 -2.54 12.92 16.76
CA MET A 1 -3.91 12.63 16.24
C MET A 1 -4.73 12.04 17.36
N ASP A 2 -5.94 12.58 17.61
CA ASP A 2 -6.82 12.15 18.71
C ASP A 2 -7.14 10.64 18.59
N ARG A 3 -7.03 9.90 19.70
CA ARG A 3 -7.30 8.45 19.77
C ARG A 3 -8.70 8.09 19.30
N ARG A 4 -9.70 8.96 19.53
CA ARG A 4 -11.08 8.77 19.05
C ARG A 4 -11.17 8.84 17.54
N VAL A 5 -10.48 9.81 16.92
CA VAL A 5 -10.39 9.96 15.46
C VAL A 5 -9.80 8.72 14.81
N LYS A 6 -8.69 8.22 15.37
CA LYS A 6 -8.04 7.00 14.88
C LYS A 6 -8.99 5.80 14.96
N LYS A 7 -9.64 5.58 16.12
CA LYS A 7 -10.58 4.47 16.32
C LYS A 7 -11.75 4.52 15.33
N THR A 8 -12.35 5.71 15.12
CA THR A 8 -13.49 5.84 14.20
C THR A 8 -13.06 5.60 12.75
N LYS A 9 -11.91 6.12 12.31
CA LYS A 9 -11.40 5.84 10.95
C LYS A 9 -11.13 4.35 10.74
N THR A 10 -10.52 3.69 11.71
CA THR A 10 -10.28 2.24 11.66
C THR A 10 -11.60 1.47 11.52
N ALA A 11 -12.61 1.77 12.32
CA ALA A 11 -13.92 1.12 12.21
C ALA A 11 -14.59 1.33 10.85
N ILE A 12 -14.45 2.52 10.24
CA ILE A 12 -14.95 2.80 8.88
C ILE A 12 -14.18 1.98 7.83
N PHE A 13 -12.86 1.86 7.96
CA PHE A 13 -12.04 1.05 7.06
C PHE A 13 -12.39 -0.44 7.14
N GLU A 14 -12.50 -0.99 8.34
CA GLU A 14 -12.90 -2.38 8.58
C GLU A 14 -14.30 -2.66 8.01
N ALA A 15 -15.25 -1.74 8.21
CA ALA A 15 -16.59 -1.86 7.67
C ALA A 15 -16.63 -1.86 6.13
N TYR A 16 -15.82 -1.01 5.50
CA TYR A 16 -15.70 -1.00 4.04
C TYR A 16 -15.13 -2.33 3.51
N ILE A 17 -14.04 -2.83 4.11
CA ILE A 17 -13.43 -4.11 3.72
C ILE A 17 -14.43 -5.26 3.91
N GLN A 18 -15.15 -5.28 5.03
CA GLN A 18 -16.18 -6.29 5.30
C GLN A 18 -17.29 -6.26 4.25
N ALA A 19 -17.80 -5.08 3.89
CA ALA A 19 -18.82 -4.92 2.86
C ALA A 19 -18.33 -5.41 1.48
N LYS A 20 -17.10 -5.07 1.09
CA LYS A 20 -16.47 -5.54 -0.16
C LYS A 20 -16.33 -7.06 -0.19
N LYS A 21 -15.90 -7.68 0.90
CA LYS A 21 -15.80 -9.15 1.01
C LYS A 21 -17.16 -9.84 0.91
N SER A 22 -18.20 -9.22 1.44
CA SER A 22 -19.56 -9.76 1.38
C SER A 22 -20.17 -9.70 -0.03
N HIS A 23 -19.80 -8.68 -0.81
CA HIS A 23 -20.30 -8.43 -2.16
C HIS A 23 -19.16 -8.06 -3.13
N PRO A 24 -18.32 -9.05 -3.55
CA PRO A 24 -17.22 -8.78 -4.46
C PRO A 24 -17.67 -8.08 -5.75
N GLY A 25 -16.92 -7.07 -6.19
CA GLY A 25 -17.23 -6.29 -7.39
C GLY A 25 -18.31 -5.23 -7.23
N ILE A 26 -18.96 -5.14 -6.05
CA ILE A 26 -19.98 -4.12 -5.76
C ILE A 26 -19.39 -3.06 -4.84
N GLU A 27 -19.58 -1.78 -5.21
CA GLU A 27 -19.16 -0.68 -4.35
C GLU A 27 -20.14 -0.50 -3.19
N PRO A 28 -19.69 -0.55 -1.91
CA PRO A 28 -20.58 -0.44 -0.77
C PRO A 28 -21.20 0.96 -0.65
N SER A 29 -22.45 1.03 -0.23
CA SER A 29 -23.10 2.31 0.04
C SER A 29 -22.66 2.91 1.40
N VAL A 30 -22.73 4.25 1.52
CA VAL A 30 -22.52 4.93 2.84
C VAL A 30 -23.45 4.38 3.92
N LYS A 31 -24.70 3.99 3.57
CA LYS A 31 -25.63 3.41 4.52
C LYS A 31 -25.15 2.06 5.07
N GLU A 32 -24.64 1.22 4.19
CA GLU A 32 -24.12 -0.10 4.55
C GLU A 32 -22.88 0.02 5.43
N ILE A 33 -21.90 0.84 5.01
CA ILE A 33 -20.66 1.09 5.78
C ILE A 33 -21.00 1.63 7.18
N CYS A 34 -21.93 2.59 7.28
CA CYS A 34 -22.36 3.14 8.56
C CYS A 34 -23.03 2.10 9.44
N GLY A 35 -23.84 1.19 8.83
CA GLY A 35 -24.49 0.10 9.57
C GLY A 35 -23.49 -0.89 10.16
N ILE A 36 -22.48 -1.29 9.38
CA ILE A 36 -21.43 -2.21 9.84
C ILE A 36 -20.54 -1.54 10.90
N ALA A 37 -20.14 -0.28 10.68
CA ALA A 37 -19.28 0.47 11.59
C ALA A 37 -19.97 0.96 12.87
N ASP A 38 -21.27 0.77 12.99
CA ASP A 38 -22.12 1.30 14.08
C ASP A 38 -21.95 2.82 14.29
N ILE A 39 -22.05 3.57 13.18
CA ILE A 39 -21.98 5.05 13.18
C ILE A 39 -23.13 5.65 12.38
N ASN A 40 -23.44 6.92 12.65
CA ASN A 40 -24.37 7.67 11.81
C ASN A 40 -23.67 8.29 10.59
N LYS A 41 -24.47 8.65 9.56
CA LYS A 41 -23.97 9.27 8.33
C LYS A 41 -23.24 10.59 8.58
N THR A 42 -23.65 11.39 9.55
CA THR A 42 -22.98 12.64 9.93
C THR A 42 -21.54 12.35 10.39
N THR A 43 -21.34 11.27 11.15
CA THR A 43 -20.01 10.83 11.55
C THR A 43 -19.17 10.41 10.35
N PHE A 44 -19.73 9.64 9.41
CA PHE A 44 -19.07 9.27 8.17
C PHE A 44 -18.58 10.51 7.40
N TYR A 45 -19.52 11.43 7.10
CA TYR A 45 -19.24 12.64 6.32
C TYR A 45 -18.29 13.64 7.01
N ARG A 46 -18.04 13.50 8.30
CA ARG A 46 -16.98 14.25 9.00
C ARG A 46 -15.57 13.81 8.56
N TYR A 47 -15.42 12.55 8.13
CA TYR A 47 -14.14 11.96 7.75
C TYR A 47 -13.94 11.81 6.25
N PHE A 48 -15.01 11.51 5.53
CA PHE A 48 -14.96 11.22 4.10
C PHE A 48 -16.17 11.86 3.41
N SER A 49 -15.93 12.61 2.32
CA SER A 49 -17.01 13.24 1.54
C SER A 49 -17.90 12.21 0.84
N ASP A 50 -17.33 11.08 0.47
CA ASP A 50 -17.98 10.00 -0.27
C ASP A 50 -17.20 8.69 -0.11
N VAL A 51 -17.70 7.60 -0.72
CA VAL A 51 -17.09 6.28 -0.65
C VAL A 51 -15.81 6.22 -1.47
N GLU A 52 -15.71 6.96 -2.57
CA GLU A 52 -14.49 7.03 -3.39
C GLU A 52 -13.32 7.60 -2.59
N LYS A 53 -13.54 8.68 -1.83
CA LYS A 53 -12.52 9.26 -0.93
C LYS A 53 -12.16 8.33 0.22
N LEU A 54 -13.11 7.57 0.75
CA LEU A 54 -12.83 6.51 1.72
C LEU A 54 -11.94 5.42 1.10
N SER A 55 -12.32 4.90 -0.06
CA SER A 55 -11.57 3.87 -0.79
C SER A 55 -10.13 4.32 -1.07
N PHE A 56 -9.95 5.53 -1.57
CA PHE A 56 -8.63 6.11 -1.82
C PHE A 56 -7.80 6.28 -0.53
N ALA A 57 -8.42 6.75 0.56
CA ALA A 57 -7.73 6.88 1.84
C ALA A 57 -7.32 5.53 2.42
N LEU A 58 -8.17 4.50 2.27
CA LEU A 58 -7.86 3.14 2.68
C LEU A 58 -6.72 2.56 1.83
N MET A 59 -6.72 2.78 0.51
CA MET A 59 -5.64 2.38 -0.39
C MET A 59 -4.30 2.95 0.07
N ASN A 60 -4.24 4.25 0.31
CA ASN A 60 -3.03 4.90 0.80
C ASN A 60 -2.58 4.34 2.17
N PHE A 61 -3.52 4.07 3.05
CA PHE A 61 -3.24 3.45 4.35
C PHE A 61 -2.64 2.04 4.18
N ALA A 62 -3.26 1.21 3.34
CA ALA A 62 -2.79 -0.15 3.06
C ALA A 62 -1.40 -0.17 2.42
N ILE A 63 -1.14 0.70 1.44
CA ILE A 63 0.17 0.82 0.80
C ILE A 63 1.24 1.24 1.80
N ASN A 64 0.97 2.25 2.65
CA ASN A 64 1.95 2.65 3.68
C ASN A 64 2.23 1.52 4.67
N LYS A 65 1.19 0.80 5.10
CA LYS A 65 1.34 -0.35 5.99
C LYS A 65 2.16 -1.45 5.34
N LEU A 66 1.92 -1.74 4.07
CA LEU A 66 2.61 -2.78 3.32
C LEU A 66 4.07 -2.45 3.04
N LEU A 67 4.35 -1.25 2.52
CA LEU A 67 5.64 -0.91 1.92
C LEU A 67 6.56 -0.09 2.84
N ILE A 68 6.03 0.54 3.88
CA ILE A 68 6.78 1.52 4.69
C ILE A 68 6.83 1.14 6.17
N GLU A 69 5.72 0.62 6.73
CA GLU A 69 5.65 0.36 8.17
C GLU A 69 6.60 -0.76 8.59
N GLY A 70 7.38 -0.50 9.65
CA GLY A 70 8.27 -1.48 10.26
C GLY A 70 9.61 -1.69 9.57
N ILE A 71 9.88 -1.00 8.43
CA ILE A 71 11.16 -1.08 7.73
C ILE A 71 11.63 0.31 7.28
N LYS A 72 12.93 0.52 7.23
CA LYS A 72 13.49 1.73 6.66
C LYS A 72 13.44 1.67 5.15
N ILE A 73 12.94 2.73 4.52
CA ILE A 73 12.80 2.80 3.07
C ILE A 73 14.15 2.71 2.34
N GLU A 74 15.24 3.16 2.98
CA GLU A 74 16.60 3.05 2.44
C GLU A 74 17.03 1.60 2.21
N ASN A 75 16.42 0.64 2.90
CA ASN A 75 16.70 -0.77 2.69
C ASN A 75 16.29 -1.25 1.30
N LEU A 76 15.35 -0.56 0.63
CA LEU A 76 15.05 -0.83 -0.77
C LEU A 76 16.31 -0.72 -1.66
N PHE A 77 17.25 0.17 -1.29
CA PHE A 77 18.52 0.38 -1.99
C PHE A 77 19.68 -0.42 -1.37
N ASN A 78 19.81 -0.33 -0.04
CA ASN A 78 20.98 -0.89 0.65
C ASN A 78 20.85 -2.41 0.83
N GLU A 79 19.65 -2.90 1.14
CA GLU A 79 19.36 -4.30 1.45
C GLU A 79 18.02 -4.72 0.82
N PRO A 80 17.89 -4.72 -0.52
CA PRO A 80 16.62 -4.95 -1.20
C PRO A 80 15.98 -6.30 -0.84
N GLU A 81 16.76 -7.34 -0.58
CA GLU A 81 16.22 -8.64 -0.16
C GLU A 81 15.54 -8.55 1.21
N THR A 82 16.15 -7.90 2.18
CA THR A 82 15.58 -7.64 3.51
C THR A 82 14.28 -6.84 3.38
N TYR A 83 14.29 -5.79 2.53
CA TYR A 83 13.12 -4.98 2.28
C TYR A 83 11.96 -5.80 1.71
N PHE A 84 12.17 -6.54 0.63
CA PHE A 84 11.11 -7.32 0.00
C PHE A 84 10.60 -8.47 0.86
N ARG A 85 11.45 -9.13 1.65
CA ARG A 85 11.01 -10.15 2.61
C ARG A 85 10.11 -9.57 3.69
N HIS A 86 10.38 -8.36 4.15
CA HIS A 86 9.52 -7.66 5.09
C HIS A 86 8.17 -7.30 4.45
N VAL A 87 8.18 -6.74 3.24
CA VAL A 87 6.96 -6.43 2.48
C VAL A 87 6.11 -7.68 2.27
N LEU A 88 6.72 -8.81 1.94
CA LEU A 88 6.05 -10.10 1.79
C LEU A 88 5.44 -10.62 3.09
N ALA A 89 6.13 -10.44 4.21
CA ALA A 89 5.61 -10.82 5.52
C ALA A 89 4.37 -9.98 5.87
N ASN A 90 4.42 -8.66 5.66
CA ASN A 90 3.29 -7.75 5.86
C ASN A 90 2.11 -8.12 4.94
N TYR A 91 2.37 -8.47 3.68
CA TYR A 91 1.33 -8.89 2.74
C TYR A 91 0.61 -10.15 3.23
N ARG A 92 1.37 -11.18 3.60
CA ARG A 92 0.81 -12.47 4.07
C ARG A 92 -0.03 -12.33 5.33
N GLU A 93 0.36 -11.43 6.24
CA GLU A 93 -0.41 -11.14 7.46
C GLU A 93 -1.78 -10.52 7.15
N HIS A 94 -1.91 -9.83 6.00
CA HIS A 94 -3.12 -9.10 5.60
C HIS A 94 -3.67 -9.54 4.23
N GLU A 95 -3.32 -10.74 3.77
CA GLU A 95 -3.61 -11.22 2.41
C GLU A 95 -5.10 -11.16 2.06
N ASP A 96 -5.97 -11.56 2.99
CA ASP A 96 -7.42 -11.54 2.77
C ASP A 96 -7.98 -10.13 2.57
N ASP A 97 -7.46 -9.14 3.30
CA ASP A 97 -7.89 -7.74 3.20
C ASP A 97 -7.32 -7.11 1.94
N MET A 98 -6.05 -7.40 1.63
CA MET A 98 -5.35 -6.88 0.47
C MET A 98 -5.91 -7.45 -0.84
N SER A 99 -6.21 -8.75 -0.88
CA SER A 99 -6.74 -9.40 -2.10
C SER A 99 -8.11 -8.84 -2.49
N ALA A 100 -9.00 -8.61 -1.52
CA ALA A 100 -10.31 -7.99 -1.78
C ALA A 100 -10.17 -6.57 -2.35
N PHE A 101 -9.11 -5.86 -1.99
CA PHE A 101 -8.84 -4.50 -2.42
C PHE A 101 -8.13 -4.43 -3.78
N LEU A 102 -7.15 -5.33 -4.01
CA LEU A 102 -6.37 -5.40 -5.24
C LEU A 102 -7.19 -5.92 -6.43
N ALA A 103 -8.18 -6.79 -6.18
CA ALA A 103 -8.99 -7.38 -7.24
C ALA A 103 -9.74 -6.35 -8.08
N ASP A 104 -10.18 -5.25 -7.46
CA ASP A 104 -11.01 -4.25 -8.14
C ASP A 104 -10.19 -3.22 -8.96
N ASN A 105 -8.97 -2.89 -8.53
CA ASN A 105 -8.18 -1.81 -9.14
C ASN A 105 -6.65 -2.03 -9.04
N PRO A 106 -6.10 -3.10 -9.63
CA PRO A 106 -4.66 -3.39 -9.49
C PRO A 106 -3.76 -2.31 -10.09
N GLN A 107 -4.16 -1.69 -11.19
CA GLN A 107 -3.37 -0.62 -11.83
C GLN A 107 -3.32 0.65 -10.99
N THR A 108 -4.45 1.04 -10.39
CA THR A 108 -4.49 2.20 -9.48
C THR A 108 -3.61 1.97 -8.25
N PHE A 109 -3.60 0.73 -7.72
CA PHE A 109 -2.73 0.38 -6.62
C PHE A 109 -1.24 0.47 -7.00
N ILE A 110 -0.84 -0.02 -8.18
CA ILE A 110 0.53 0.09 -8.69
C ILE A 110 0.95 1.57 -8.75
N PHE A 111 0.12 2.40 -9.37
CA PHE A 111 0.40 3.82 -9.53
C PHE A 111 0.56 4.55 -8.18
N GLU A 112 -0.34 4.28 -7.23
CA GLU A 112 -0.26 4.87 -5.89
C GLU A 112 0.93 4.33 -5.08
N ALA A 113 1.26 3.05 -5.21
CA ALA A 113 2.43 2.45 -4.58
C ALA A 113 3.72 3.08 -5.10
N GLU A 114 3.87 3.24 -6.41
CA GLU A 114 4.99 3.94 -7.04
C GLU A 114 5.10 5.38 -6.53
N ARG A 115 3.99 6.13 -6.53
CA ARG A 115 3.93 7.51 -6.06
C ARG A 115 4.39 7.64 -4.60
N ILE A 116 3.91 6.75 -3.73
CA ILE A 116 4.25 6.76 -2.30
C ILE A 116 5.72 6.38 -2.11
N LEU A 117 6.19 5.32 -2.77
CA LEU A 117 7.60 4.92 -2.72
C LEU A 117 8.52 6.05 -3.19
N LYS A 118 8.23 6.64 -4.35
CA LYS A 118 9.00 7.76 -4.91
C LYS A 118 9.05 8.94 -3.93
N SER A 119 7.90 9.34 -3.35
CA SER A 119 7.86 10.42 -2.37
C SER A 119 8.71 10.11 -1.14
N LYS A 120 8.63 8.90 -0.62
CA LYS A 120 9.39 8.49 0.56
C LYS A 120 10.90 8.38 0.27
N LEU A 121 11.27 7.88 -0.87
CA LEU A 121 12.67 7.84 -1.30
C LEU A 121 13.22 9.26 -1.43
N LYS A 122 12.48 10.17 -2.09
CA LYS A 122 12.88 11.57 -2.23
C LYS A 122 13.06 12.25 -0.85
N GLU A 123 12.17 12.02 0.11
CA GLU A 123 12.28 12.58 1.46
C GLU A 123 13.53 12.07 2.22
N THR A 124 13.99 10.85 1.93
CA THR A 124 14.95 10.15 2.78
C THR A 124 16.35 10.06 2.18
N ILE A 125 16.48 9.95 0.86
CA ILE A 125 17.74 9.65 0.16
C ILE A 125 18.04 10.55 -1.05
N ALA A 126 17.32 11.66 -1.23
CA ALA A 126 17.51 12.59 -2.34
C ALA A 126 18.96 13.13 -2.45
N ASP A 127 19.69 13.22 -1.33
CA ASP A 127 21.08 13.66 -1.30
C ASP A 127 22.07 12.58 -1.79
N ARG A 128 21.63 11.34 -1.96
CA ARG A 128 22.49 10.20 -2.31
C ARG A 128 22.24 9.66 -3.71
N TYR A 129 21.04 9.78 -4.23
CA TYR A 129 20.61 9.19 -5.49
C TYR A 129 19.76 10.19 -6.27
N ASP A 130 19.92 10.21 -7.60
CA ASP A 130 19.15 11.08 -8.45
C ASP A 130 17.67 10.67 -8.54
N GLU A 131 16.83 11.60 -9.01
CA GLU A 131 15.38 11.41 -9.10
C GLU A 131 14.98 10.33 -10.10
N ASP A 132 15.73 10.16 -11.19
CA ASP A 132 15.43 9.19 -12.23
C ASP A 132 15.67 7.77 -11.73
N LEU A 133 16.77 7.54 -11.00
CA LEU A 133 17.01 6.27 -10.33
C LEU A 133 15.92 5.94 -9.29
N CYS A 134 15.55 6.91 -8.47
CA CYS A 134 14.45 6.73 -7.49
C CYS A 134 13.13 6.37 -8.16
N THR A 135 12.82 7.01 -9.29
CA THR A 135 11.61 6.74 -10.09
C THR A 135 11.65 5.34 -10.69
N PHE A 136 12.78 4.95 -11.30
CA PHE A 136 12.97 3.63 -11.89
C PHE A 136 12.83 2.52 -10.85
N ILE A 137 13.48 2.65 -9.70
CA ILE A 137 13.44 1.66 -8.62
C ILE A 137 12.03 1.59 -8.01
N ALA A 138 11.37 2.72 -7.75
CA ALA A 138 10.01 2.74 -7.21
C ALA A 138 9.00 2.06 -8.15
N GLY A 139 9.04 2.38 -9.44
CA GLY A 139 8.18 1.76 -10.45
C GLY A 139 8.44 0.27 -10.60
N GLY A 140 9.71 -0.12 -10.69
CA GLY A 140 10.12 -1.52 -10.74
C GLY A 140 9.68 -2.31 -9.51
N ALA A 141 9.84 -1.76 -8.31
CA ALA A 141 9.44 -2.39 -7.06
C ALA A 141 7.92 -2.58 -6.97
N ALA A 142 7.14 -1.55 -7.29
CA ALA A 142 5.68 -1.61 -7.30
C ALA A 142 5.16 -2.67 -8.29
N HIS A 143 5.66 -2.67 -9.52
CA HIS A 143 5.30 -3.65 -10.54
C HIS A 143 5.71 -5.08 -10.17
N TYR A 144 6.93 -5.26 -9.69
CA TYR A 144 7.44 -6.57 -9.31
C TYR A 144 6.57 -7.20 -8.21
N PHE A 145 6.26 -6.44 -7.17
CA PHE A 145 5.44 -6.93 -6.07
C PHE A 145 4.05 -7.37 -6.52
N LEU A 146 3.41 -6.59 -7.41
CA LEU A 146 2.02 -6.85 -7.83
C LEU A 146 1.89 -7.84 -8.99
N SER A 147 2.99 -8.18 -9.67
CA SER A 147 2.98 -9.15 -10.79
C SER A 147 2.93 -10.62 -10.34
N ALA A 148 2.63 -10.91 -9.06
CA ALA A 148 2.63 -12.25 -8.46
C ALA A 148 3.98 -13.02 -8.55
N ASN A 149 5.07 -12.34 -8.94
CA ASN A 149 6.41 -12.94 -9.02
C ASN A 149 7.08 -13.06 -7.64
N TYR A 150 6.47 -12.50 -6.61
CA TYR A 150 7.03 -12.47 -5.26
C TYR A 150 7.12 -13.85 -4.59
N ASN A 151 6.38 -14.86 -5.08
CA ASN A 151 6.49 -16.23 -4.57
C ASN A 151 7.63 -17.03 -5.22
N ASP A 152 8.29 -16.48 -6.25
CA ASP A 152 9.43 -17.09 -6.93
C ASP A 152 10.73 -16.54 -6.34
N GLU A 153 11.37 -17.35 -5.49
CA GLU A 153 12.61 -16.98 -4.77
C GLU A 153 13.76 -16.61 -5.73
N GLU A 154 13.88 -17.29 -6.87
CA GLU A 154 14.93 -16.99 -7.85
C GLU A 154 14.68 -15.65 -8.56
N LYS A 155 13.42 -15.35 -8.90
CA LYS A 155 13.06 -14.05 -9.47
C LYS A 155 13.27 -12.92 -8.46
N LEU A 156 12.92 -13.13 -7.19
CA LEU A 156 13.17 -12.16 -6.12
C LEU A 156 14.67 -11.83 -6.03
N LYS A 157 15.52 -12.84 -5.93
CA LYS A 157 16.97 -12.66 -5.86
C LYS A 157 17.53 -11.96 -7.11
N LYS A 158 17.03 -12.30 -8.29
CA LYS A 158 17.41 -11.65 -9.54
C LYS A 158 17.02 -10.17 -9.53
N PHE A 159 15.81 -9.84 -9.10
CA PHE A 159 15.34 -8.46 -9.00
C PHE A 159 16.16 -7.66 -7.99
N CYS A 160 16.43 -8.20 -6.82
CA CYS A 160 17.29 -7.58 -5.81
C CYS A 160 18.71 -7.31 -6.32
N ARG A 161 19.28 -8.22 -7.12
CA ARG A 161 20.60 -8.00 -7.77
C ARG A 161 20.56 -6.85 -8.78
N ILE A 162 19.47 -6.69 -9.53
CA ILE A 162 19.30 -5.57 -10.46
C ILE A 162 19.27 -4.24 -9.70
N ILE A 163 18.49 -4.16 -8.62
CA ILE A 163 18.46 -2.96 -7.77
C ILE A 163 19.84 -2.64 -7.24
N LYS A 164 20.55 -3.63 -6.66
CA LYS A 164 21.91 -3.42 -6.15
C LYS A 164 22.87 -2.93 -7.22
N ALA A 165 22.83 -3.52 -8.40
CA ALA A 165 23.69 -3.08 -9.52
C ALA A 165 23.40 -1.64 -9.92
N ALA A 166 22.13 -1.25 -10.02
CA ALA A 166 21.72 0.11 -10.35
C ALA A 166 22.14 1.14 -9.29
N THR A 167 22.13 0.76 -8.01
CA THR A 167 22.50 1.66 -6.90
C THR A 167 24.02 1.73 -6.63
N THR A 168 24.82 0.81 -7.19
CA THR A 168 26.28 0.77 -7.00
C THR A 168 27.01 1.41 -8.17
N ALA A 169 26.33 1.60 -9.30
CA ALA A 169 26.94 2.15 -10.53
C ALA A 169 27.02 3.70 -10.55
N ILE A 170 26.53 4.35 -9.50
CA ILE A 170 26.52 5.80 -9.30
C ILE A 170 27.45 6.13 -8.13
#